data_cda00a9f0805a5fbb7e24606026577ac
#
_entry.id   cda00a9f0805a5fbb7e24606026577ac
#
_cell.length_a   1.000
_cell.length_b   1.000
_cell.length_c   1.000
_cell.angle_alpha   90.00
_cell.angle_beta   90.00
_cell.angle_gamma   90.00
#
_symmetry.space_group_name_H-M   'P 1'
#
loop_
_entity.id
_entity.type
_entity.pdbx_description
1 polymer ?
#
loop_
_entity_poly.entity_id
_entity_poly.type
_entity_poly.pdbx_seq_one_letter_code
_entity_poly.pdbx_strand_id
1 'polypeptide(L)'
;NNLERRYLETDSDWRREEISQYQSDTKCEKCNGHRLKDEALCVKIDNLHISEITEKSILEATNWFKNLELKLTEKQLKIAEHILKEINERLNFLLNVGLDYLTLSRESGTLSGGESQRIRLASQIGSGLTGVLYVLDEPSIGLHQKDNIKLINALKRLRDLGNTVIVVEHDIETMESADHIIDLGPKAGNFGGEIVAQGSYLDILKNNNSITGRYLSHKEFIQIPKKRRLAKNGRFLEINGASGNNLNNVNLKIPTGTFTCVTGVSGSGKSTLILQTLFHALNL
;
A
#
# COMPACT_ATOMS: atom_id res chain seq x y z
N ASN A 1 -34.90 -7.58 6.37
CA ASN A 1 -34.33 -7.34 7.69
C ASN A 1 -34.48 -5.85 8.05
N ASN A 2 -34.83 -5.53 9.33
CA ASN A 2 -35.07 -4.14 9.74
C ASN A 2 -33.78 -3.27 9.68
N LEU A 3 -32.63 -3.86 9.97
CA LEU A 3 -31.33 -3.19 9.90
C LEU A 3 -30.93 -2.90 8.45
N GLU A 4 -31.17 -3.80 7.54
CA GLU A 4 -30.91 -3.65 6.10
C GLU A 4 -31.72 -2.50 5.51
N ARG A 5 -33.01 -2.43 5.84
CA ARG A 5 -33.87 -1.31 5.41
C ARG A 5 -33.34 0.01 5.95
N ARG A 6 -33.00 0.09 7.25
CA ARG A 6 -32.41 1.30 7.85
C ARG A 6 -31.08 1.70 7.23
N TYR A 7 -30.25 0.75 6.85
CA TYR A 7 -28.99 1.02 6.15
C TYR A 7 -29.20 1.65 4.78
N LEU A 8 -30.20 1.17 4.05
CA LEU A 8 -30.54 1.70 2.71
C LEU A 8 -31.28 3.05 2.78
N GLU A 9 -32.14 3.26 3.79
CA GLU A 9 -32.99 4.45 3.91
C GLU A 9 -32.29 5.64 4.61
N THR A 10 -31.14 5.45 5.27
CA THR A 10 -30.46 6.52 5.99
C THR A 10 -29.55 7.34 5.10
N ASP A 11 -29.66 8.67 5.19
CA ASP A 11 -28.76 9.63 4.52
C ASP A 11 -27.53 9.99 5.36
N SER A 12 -27.43 9.47 6.59
CA SER A 12 -26.33 9.74 7.52
C SER A 12 -25.23 8.69 7.39
N ASP A 13 -24.05 9.09 6.96
CA ASP A 13 -22.88 8.22 6.84
C ASP A 13 -22.48 7.60 8.19
N TRP A 14 -22.60 8.36 9.29
CA TRP A 14 -22.36 7.84 10.64
C TRP A 14 -23.31 6.69 11.02
N ARG A 15 -24.60 6.81 10.69
CA ARG A 15 -25.57 5.73 10.94
C ARG A 15 -25.36 4.50 10.06
N ARG A 16 -24.90 4.71 8.82
CA ARG A 16 -24.49 3.60 7.94
C ARG A 16 -23.31 2.86 8.52
N GLU A 17 -22.32 3.57 9.01
CA GLU A 17 -21.14 3.00 9.66
C GLU A 17 -21.49 2.23 10.94
N GLU A 18 -22.38 2.76 11.78
CA GLU A 18 -22.91 2.07 12.95
C GLU A 18 -23.65 0.76 12.59
N ILE A 19 -24.50 0.78 11.58
CA ILE A 19 -25.24 -0.40 11.14
C ILE A 19 -24.31 -1.42 10.45
N SER A 20 -23.30 -0.96 9.74
CA SER A 20 -22.34 -1.85 9.05
C SER A 20 -21.55 -2.74 10.01
N GLN A 21 -21.38 -2.33 11.28
CA GLN A 21 -20.73 -3.15 12.30
C GLN A 21 -21.51 -4.44 12.62
N TYR A 22 -22.80 -4.48 12.29
CA TYR A 22 -23.67 -5.66 12.48
C TYR A 22 -23.84 -6.48 11.20
N GLN A 23 -23.18 -6.08 10.11
CA GLN A 23 -23.13 -6.82 8.85
C GLN A 23 -21.82 -7.60 8.78
N SER A 24 -21.90 -8.87 8.42
CA SER A 24 -20.75 -9.68 8.09
C SER A 24 -20.82 -10.07 6.61
N ASP A 25 -19.71 -9.91 5.91
CA ASP A 25 -19.57 -10.39 4.55
C ASP A 25 -19.47 -11.92 4.57
N THR A 26 -20.57 -12.59 4.21
CA THR A 26 -20.58 -14.03 4.04
C THR A 26 -20.46 -14.38 2.55
N LYS A 27 -19.68 -15.43 2.27
CA LYS A 27 -19.59 -15.93 0.89
C LYS A 27 -20.96 -16.36 0.41
N CYS A 28 -21.32 -15.95 -0.80
CA CYS A 28 -22.58 -16.37 -1.43
C CYS A 28 -22.61 -17.90 -1.58
N GLU A 29 -23.62 -18.57 -1.00
CA GLU A 29 -23.75 -20.03 -1.04
C GLU A 29 -23.87 -20.57 -2.47
N LYS A 30 -24.45 -19.81 -3.39
CA LYS A 30 -24.65 -20.22 -4.79
C LYS A 30 -23.35 -20.21 -5.61
N CYS A 31 -22.47 -19.22 -5.40
CA CYS A 31 -21.25 -19.11 -6.18
C CYS A 31 -19.98 -19.28 -5.35
N ASN A 32 -20.09 -19.64 -4.05
CA ASN A 32 -18.98 -19.84 -3.12
C ASN A 32 -17.95 -18.69 -3.10
N GLY A 33 -18.42 -17.46 -3.40
CA GLY A 33 -17.55 -16.27 -3.46
C GLY A 33 -16.91 -16.03 -4.84
N HIS A 34 -17.09 -16.91 -5.82
CA HIS A 34 -16.46 -16.76 -7.14
C HIS A 34 -17.08 -15.65 -8.00
N ARG A 35 -18.29 -15.15 -7.66
CA ARG A 35 -19.03 -14.08 -8.38
C ARG A 35 -19.36 -14.42 -9.85
N LEU A 36 -19.19 -15.67 -10.24
CA LEU A 36 -19.44 -16.20 -11.58
C LEU A 36 -20.39 -17.38 -11.52
N LYS A 37 -21.04 -17.66 -12.64
CA LYS A 37 -21.85 -18.87 -12.83
C LYS A 37 -20.95 -20.09 -13.08
N ASP A 38 -21.45 -21.28 -12.77
CA ASP A 38 -20.70 -22.54 -12.93
C ASP A 38 -20.25 -22.77 -14.38
N GLU A 39 -21.10 -22.37 -15.36
CA GLU A 39 -20.74 -22.48 -16.78
C GLU A 39 -19.50 -21.63 -17.14
N ALA A 40 -19.34 -20.45 -16.52
CA ALA A 40 -18.16 -19.61 -16.73
C ALA A 40 -16.91 -20.20 -16.07
N LEU A 41 -17.05 -20.90 -14.95
CA LEU A 41 -15.97 -21.59 -14.25
C LEU A 41 -15.51 -22.87 -14.94
N CYS A 42 -16.30 -23.39 -15.91
CA CYS A 42 -15.87 -24.51 -16.75
C CYS A 42 -14.75 -24.11 -17.73
N VAL A 43 -14.58 -22.82 -18.04
CA VAL A 43 -13.47 -22.34 -18.88
C VAL A 43 -12.21 -22.33 -18.06
N LYS A 44 -11.24 -23.18 -18.45
CA LYS A 44 -9.96 -23.35 -17.74
C LYS A 44 -8.79 -23.12 -18.68
N ILE A 45 -7.74 -22.51 -18.14
CA ILE A 45 -6.44 -22.38 -18.78
C ILE A 45 -5.43 -23.02 -17.82
N ASP A 46 -4.64 -23.96 -18.30
CA ASP A 46 -3.69 -24.73 -17.46
C ASP A 46 -4.41 -25.34 -16.23
N ASN A 47 -5.59 -25.91 -16.41
CA ASN A 47 -6.47 -26.51 -15.41
C ASN A 47 -7.03 -25.57 -14.33
N LEU A 48 -6.76 -24.27 -14.39
CA LEU A 48 -7.29 -23.27 -13.46
C LEU A 48 -8.38 -22.43 -14.14
N HIS A 49 -9.47 -22.14 -13.40
CA HIS A 49 -10.46 -21.15 -13.80
C HIS A 49 -10.07 -19.75 -13.28
N ILE A 50 -10.73 -18.72 -13.79
CA ILE A 50 -10.37 -17.31 -13.50
C ILE A 50 -10.36 -16.98 -12.01
N SER A 51 -11.30 -17.52 -11.22
CA SER A 51 -11.37 -17.22 -9.78
C SER A 51 -10.15 -17.77 -9.02
N GLU A 52 -9.67 -18.97 -9.37
CA GLU A 52 -8.47 -19.55 -8.74
C GLU A 52 -7.22 -18.73 -9.05
N ILE A 53 -7.17 -18.09 -10.22
CA ILE A 53 -6.07 -17.22 -10.61
C ILE A 53 -6.15 -15.88 -9.86
N THR A 54 -7.35 -15.31 -9.72
CA THR A 54 -7.54 -14.04 -9.03
C THR A 54 -7.39 -14.15 -7.51
N GLU A 55 -7.55 -15.32 -6.94
CA GLU A 55 -7.28 -15.61 -5.51
C GLU A 55 -5.78 -15.71 -5.18
N LYS A 56 -4.92 -15.91 -6.20
CA LYS A 56 -3.47 -15.89 -6.01
C LYS A 56 -2.98 -14.48 -5.66
N SER A 57 -1.90 -14.40 -4.91
CA SER A 57 -1.19 -13.14 -4.73
C SER A 57 -0.70 -12.61 -6.09
N ILE A 58 -0.52 -11.30 -6.20
CA ILE A 58 0.01 -10.65 -7.42
C ILE A 58 1.34 -11.28 -7.83
N LEU A 59 2.19 -11.64 -6.85
CA LEU A 59 3.45 -12.33 -7.11
C LEU A 59 3.23 -13.71 -7.72
N GLU A 60 2.34 -14.52 -7.15
CA GLU A 60 2.03 -15.86 -7.65
C GLU A 60 1.33 -15.81 -9.00
N ALA A 61 0.39 -14.86 -9.19
CA ALA A 61 -0.27 -14.65 -10.47
C ALA A 61 0.73 -14.24 -11.56
N THR A 62 1.68 -13.34 -11.27
CA THR A 62 2.73 -12.94 -12.21
C THR A 62 3.59 -14.14 -12.62
N ASN A 63 3.98 -14.98 -11.66
CA ASN A 63 4.76 -16.18 -11.95
C ASN A 63 3.96 -17.19 -12.78
N TRP A 64 2.67 -17.32 -12.50
CA TRP A 64 1.80 -18.21 -13.27
C TRP A 64 1.66 -17.73 -14.72
N PHE A 65 1.38 -16.44 -14.96
CA PHE A 65 1.25 -15.88 -16.32
C PHE A 65 2.56 -15.97 -17.12
N LYS A 66 3.72 -15.74 -16.50
CA LYS A 66 5.03 -15.92 -17.14
C LYS A 66 5.28 -17.38 -17.55
N ASN A 67 4.91 -18.33 -16.71
CA ASN A 67 5.07 -19.76 -17.00
C ASN A 67 4.01 -20.29 -17.97
N LEU A 68 2.91 -19.58 -18.15
CA LEU A 68 1.82 -19.98 -19.05
C LEU A 68 2.28 -20.03 -20.50
N GLU A 69 3.15 -19.12 -20.93
CA GLU A 69 3.72 -19.10 -22.29
C GLU A 69 4.38 -20.44 -22.67
N LEU A 70 5.00 -21.12 -21.70
CA LEU A 70 5.65 -22.42 -21.91
C LEU A 70 4.68 -23.60 -22.05
N LYS A 71 3.39 -23.38 -21.69
CA LYS A 71 2.36 -24.41 -21.66
C LYS A 71 1.34 -24.29 -22.79
N LEU A 72 1.36 -23.18 -23.51
CA LEU A 72 0.45 -22.92 -24.62
C LEU A 72 1.01 -23.52 -25.93
N THR A 73 0.09 -24.00 -26.79
CA THR A 73 0.43 -24.37 -28.15
C THR A 73 0.79 -23.12 -28.97
N GLU A 74 1.54 -23.28 -30.06
CA GLU A 74 1.93 -22.17 -30.96
C GLU A 74 0.72 -21.34 -31.44
N LYS A 75 -0.40 -21.98 -31.74
CA LYS A 75 -1.64 -21.30 -32.14
C LYS A 75 -2.22 -20.47 -31.00
N GLN A 76 -2.27 -21.02 -29.80
CA GLN A 76 -2.76 -20.32 -28.60
C GLN A 76 -1.84 -19.16 -28.23
N LEU A 77 -0.52 -19.37 -28.34
CA LEU A 77 0.47 -18.33 -28.07
C LEU A 77 0.29 -17.11 -28.98
N LYS A 78 0.11 -17.32 -30.31
CA LYS A 78 -0.15 -16.23 -31.26
C LYS A 78 -1.42 -15.45 -30.93
N ILE A 79 -2.46 -16.12 -30.42
CA ILE A 79 -3.71 -15.46 -30.03
C ILE A 79 -3.53 -14.68 -28.73
N ALA A 80 -2.76 -15.25 -27.78
CA ALA A 80 -2.62 -14.72 -26.43
C ALA A 80 -1.50 -13.68 -26.29
N GLU A 81 -0.59 -13.53 -27.24
CA GLU A 81 0.63 -12.73 -27.18
C GLU A 81 0.39 -11.30 -26.66
N HIS A 82 -0.52 -10.57 -27.29
CA HIS A 82 -0.83 -9.19 -26.87
C HIS A 82 -1.53 -9.16 -25.50
N ILE A 83 -2.39 -10.11 -25.22
CA ILE A 83 -3.13 -10.21 -23.96
C ILE A 83 -2.16 -10.51 -22.80
N LEU A 84 -1.26 -11.48 -22.99
CA LEU A 84 -0.26 -11.86 -21.98
C LEU A 84 0.73 -10.71 -21.74
N LYS A 85 1.14 -10.01 -22.78
CA LYS A 85 2.01 -8.83 -22.65
C LYS A 85 1.35 -7.77 -21.76
N GLU A 86 0.11 -7.39 -22.05
CA GLU A 86 -0.66 -6.39 -21.27
C GLU A 86 -0.84 -6.83 -19.81
N ILE A 87 -1.23 -8.10 -19.57
CA ILE A 87 -1.39 -8.64 -18.22
C ILE A 87 -0.06 -8.61 -17.46
N ASN A 88 1.01 -9.11 -18.08
CA ASN A 88 2.33 -9.16 -17.45
C ASN A 88 2.86 -7.75 -17.14
N GLU A 89 2.66 -6.77 -18.03
CA GLU A 89 3.03 -5.38 -17.78
C GLU A 89 2.28 -4.82 -16.54
N ARG A 90 0.97 -4.97 -16.48
CA ARG A 90 0.15 -4.49 -15.35
C ARG A 90 0.48 -5.18 -14.03
N LEU A 91 0.68 -6.49 -14.05
CA LEU A 91 1.09 -7.24 -12.84
C LEU A 91 2.50 -6.82 -12.38
N ASN A 92 3.44 -6.64 -13.31
CA ASN A 92 4.77 -6.15 -12.96
C ASN A 92 4.74 -4.73 -12.37
N PHE A 93 3.83 -3.86 -12.82
CA PHE A 93 3.65 -2.55 -12.19
C PHE A 93 3.16 -2.67 -10.75
N LEU A 94 2.18 -3.53 -10.48
CA LEU A 94 1.71 -3.79 -9.11
C LEU A 94 2.83 -4.33 -8.22
N LEU A 95 3.70 -5.22 -8.74
CA LEU A 95 4.89 -5.68 -8.04
C LEU A 95 5.88 -4.54 -7.75
N ASN A 96 6.10 -3.67 -8.72
CA ASN A 96 7.05 -2.55 -8.61
C ASN A 96 6.60 -1.47 -7.63
N VAL A 97 5.31 -1.37 -7.32
CA VAL A 97 4.79 -0.48 -6.27
C VAL A 97 4.61 -1.17 -4.92
N GLY A 98 5.15 -2.40 -4.76
CA GLY A 98 5.16 -3.12 -3.49
C GLY A 98 3.81 -3.72 -3.08
N LEU A 99 2.97 -4.11 -4.05
CA LEU A 99 1.67 -4.75 -3.81
C LEU A 99 1.69 -6.27 -4.10
N ASP A 100 2.85 -6.90 -3.98
CA ASP A 100 3.11 -8.29 -4.30
C ASP A 100 2.25 -9.29 -3.49
N TYR A 101 1.85 -8.90 -2.28
CA TYR A 101 1.07 -9.71 -1.34
C TYR A 101 -0.46 -9.63 -1.55
N LEU A 102 -0.97 -8.65 -2.28
CA LEU A 102 -2.40 -8.52 -2.54
C LEU A 102 -2.89 -9.58 -3.52
N THR A 103 -4.18 -9.91 -3.43
CA THR A 103 -4.87 -10.75 -4.42
C THR A 103 -5.70 -9.88 -5.36
N LEU A 104 -5.87 -10.32 -6.61
CA LEU A 104 -6.72 -9.60 -7.57
C LEU A 104 -8.22 -9.67 -7.22
N SER A 105 -8.62 -10.66 -6.40
CA SER A 105 -9.98 -10.82 -5.90
C SER A 105 -10.31 -9.90 -4.72
N ARG A 106 -9.31 -9.21 -4.15
CA ARG A 106 -9.50 -8.37 -2.96
C ARG A 106 -10.44 -7.20 -3.25
N GLU A 107 -11.36 -6.97 -2.36
CA GLU A 107 -12.34 -5.90 -2.46
C GLU A 107 -11.70 -4.53 -2.21
N SER A 108 -12.06 -3.54 -3.02
CA SER A 108 -11.51 -2.19 -2.93
C SER A 108 -11.77 -1.51 -1.58
N GLY A 109 -12.92 -1.81 -0.95
CA GLY A 109 -13.27 -1.29 0.38
C GLY A 109 -12.39 -1.81 1.52
N THR A 110 -11.63 -2.89 1.31
CA THR A 110 -10.71 -3.46 2.30
C THR A 110 -9.27 -2.97 2.16
N LEU A 111 -9.01 -2.15 1.13
CA LEU A 111 -7.67 -1.59 0.87
C LEU A 111 -7.37 -0.43 1.81
N SER A 112 -6.14 -0.35 2.28
CA SER A 112 -5.65 0.87 2.94
C SER A 112 -5.53 2.03 1.95
N GLY A 113 -5.52 3.27 2.46
CA GLY A 113 -5.35 4.46 1.62
C GLY A 113 -4.10 4.39 0.75
N GLY A 114 -2.96 3.96 1.31
CA GLY A 114 -1.72 3.78 0.58
C GLY A 114 -1.77 2.66 -0.48
N GLU A 115 -2.47 1.55 -0.22
CA GLU A 115 -2.69 0.49 -1.21
C GLU A 115 -3.51 1.00 -2.39
N SER A 116 -4.62 1.70 -2.11
CA SER A 116 -5.50 2.29 -3.13
C SER A 116 -4.76 3.29 -4.01
N GLN A 117 -3.92 4.14 -3.41
CA GLN A 117 -3.12 5.12 -4.13
C GLN A 117 -2.08 4.46 -5.04
N ARG A 118 -1.41 3.40 -4.56
CA ARG A 118 -0.45 2.63 -5.37
C ARG A 118 -1.11 1.87 -6.51
N ILE A 119 -2.31 1.33 -6.33
CA ILE A 119 -3.09 0.72 -7.42
C ILE A 119 -3.41 1.76 -8.50
N ARG A 120 -3.83 2.97 -8.10
CA ARG A 120 -4.03 4.09 -9.04
C ARG A 120 -2.76 4.41 -9.82
N LEU A 121 -1.64 4.55 -9.10
CA LEU A 121 -0.34 4.81 -9.71
C LEU A 121 0.03 3.72 -10.71
N ALA A 122 -0.08 2.46 -10.33
CA ALA A 122 0.19 1.32 -11.20
C ALA A 122 -0.69 1.33 -12.47
N SER A 123 -1.97 1.67 -12.33
CA SER A 123 -2.90 1.81 -13.46
C SER A 123 -2.50 2.94 -14.42
N GLN A 124 -2.04 4.07 -13.89
CA GLN A 124 -1.59 5.22 -14.69
C GLN A 124 -0.28 4.91 -15.43
N ILE A 125 0.67 4.27 -14.76
CA ILE A 125 1.95 3.86 -15.37
C ILE A 125 1.72 2.83 -16.48
N GLY A 126 0.81 1.88 -16.27
CA GLY A 126 0.47 0.83 -17.24
C GLY A 126 -0.18 1.36 -18.54
N SER A 127 -0.61 2.62 -18.56
CA SER A 127 -1.21 3.22 -19.76
C SER A 127 -0.18 3.54 -20.86
N GLY A 128 1.12 3.54 -20.56
CA GLY A 128 2.20 3.84 -21.51
C GLY A 128 2.16 5.27 -22.11
N LEU A 129 1.40 6.17 -21.49
CA LEU A 129 1.28 7.55 -21.93
C LEU A 129 2.61 8.29 -21.79
N THR A 130 2.93 9.10 -22.79
CA THR A 130 4.11 9.96 -22.83
C THR A 130 3.70 11.43 -22.91
N GLY A 131 4.54 12.35 -22.38
CA GLY A 131 4.26 13.78 -22.37
C GLY A 131 3.15 14.19 -21.39
N VAL A 132 2.88 13.36 -20.37
CA VAL A 132 1.85 13.61 -19.35
C VAL A 132 2.48 14.21 -18.10
N LEU A 133 1.72 15.07 -17.40
CA LEU A 133 2.06 15.54 -16.06
C LEU A 133 1.39 14.66 -15.01
N TYR A 134 2.20 14.00 -14.18
CA TYR A 134 1.76 13.25 -13.00
C TYR A 134 1.98 14.08 -11.74
N VAL A 135 0.93 14.24 -10.93
CA VAL A 135 0.99 14.91 -9.63
C VAL A 135 0.57 13.91 -8.57
N LEU A 136 1.46 13.65 -7.63
CA LEU A 136 1.30 12.65 -6.57
C LEU A 136 1.49 13.31 -5.20
N ASP A 137 0.61 13.01 -4.27
CA ASP A 137 0.64 13.52 -2.90
C ASP A 137 0.94 12.36 -1.95
N GLU A 138 2.12 12.42 -1.29
CA GLU A 138 2.63 11.44 -0.33
C GLU A 138 2.49 9.96 -0.76
N PRO A 139 2.96 9.56 -1.97
CA PRO A 139 2.78 8.19 -2.45
C PRO A 139 3.56 7.14 -1.63
N SER A 140 4.54 7.54 -0.82
CA SER A 140 5.30 6.67 0.08
C SER A 140 4.56 6.34 1.38
N ILE A 141 3.40 6.97 1.64
CA ILE A 141 2.70 6.81 2.92
C ILE A 141 2.38 5.34 3.23
N GLY A 142 2.74 4.89 4.44
CA GLY A 142 2.52 3.51 4.89
C GLY A 142 3.44 2.46 4.24
N LEU A 143 4.43 2.86 3.43
CA LEU A 143 5.46 1.97 2.92
C LEU A 143 6.52 1.65 3.96
N HIS A 144 7.04 0.45 3.89
CA HIS A 144 8.31 0.11 4.51
C HIS A 144 9.45 0.61 3.62
N GLN A 145 10.60 0.99 4.19
CA GLN A 145 11.76 1.48 3.42
C GLN A 145 12.14 0.58 2.23
N LYS A 146 12.09 -0.74 2.41
CA LYS A 146 12.34 -1.70 1.33
C LYS A 146 11.44 -1.50 0.12
N ASP A 147 10.17 -1.15 0.34
CA ASP A 147 9.18 -0.97 -0.72
C ASP A 147 9.25 0.44 -1.32
N ASN A 148 9.75 1.42 -0.56
CA ASN A 148 9.97 2.79 -1.02
C ASN A 148 10.93 2.85 -2.23
N ILE A 149 12.00 2.06 -2.20
CA ILE A 149 12.94 1.94 -3.34
C ILE A 149 12.23 1.50 -4.62
N LYS A 150 11.27 0.56 -4.52
CA LYS A 150 10.48 0.12 -5.67
C LYS A 150 9.62 1.25 -6.23
N LEU A 151 8.97 2.03 -5.35
CA LEU A 151 8.18 3.20 -5.73
C LEU A 151 9.05 4.24 -6.44
N ILE A 152 10.20 4.62 -5.88
CA ILE A 152 11.14 5.57 -6.46
C ILE A 152 11.55 5.12 -7.87
N ASN A 153 11.88 3.85 -8.05
CA ASN A 153 12.25 3.30 -9.36
C ASN A 153 11.08 3.38 -10.36
N ALA A 154 9.85 3.16 -9.90
CA ALA A 154 8.66 3.30 -10.74
C ALA A 154 8.44 4.76 -11.18
N LEU A 155 8.63 5.73 -10.28
CA LEU A 155 8.55 7.17 -10.58
C LEU A 155 9.64 7.61 -11.57
N LYS A 156 10.88 7.15 -11.38
CA LYS A 156 11.99 7.39 -12.31
C LYS A 156 11.67 6.83 -13.70
N ARG A 157 11.12 5.63 -13.78
CA ARG A 157 10.70 5.03 -15.05
C ARG A 157 9.62 5.87 -15.75
N LEU A 158 8.64 6.41 -15.01
CA LEU A 158 7.65 7.34 -15.57
C LEU A 158 8.31 8.56 -16.21
N ARG A 159 9.23 9.20 -15.49
CA ARG A 159 10.02 10.33 -15.98
C ARG A 159 10.80 9.96 -17.26
N ASP A 160 11.49 8.82 -17.25
CA ASP A 160 12.35 8.37 -18.35
C ASP A 160 11.56 8.03 -19.62
N LEU A 161 10.24 7.77 -19.50
CA LEU A 161 9.30 7.66 -20.61
C LEU A 161 8.92 9.03 -21.23
N GLY A 162 9.51 10.14 -20.76
CA GLY A 162 9.24 11.49 -21.29
C GLY A 162 8.09 12.20 -20.59
N ASN A 163 7.72 11.78 -19.38
CA ASN A 163 6.70 12.44 -18.57
C ASN A 163 7.30 13.42 -17.56
N THR A 164 6.48 14.35 -17.08
CA THR A 164 6.82 15.19 -15.94
C THR A 164 6.16 14.59 -14.69
N VAL A 165 6.95 14.40 -13.62
CA VAL A 165 6.46 13.82 -12.36
C VAL A 165 6.70 14.83 -11.24
N ILE A 166 5.64 15.28 -10.60
CA ILE A 166 5.67 16.15 -9.42
C ILE A 166 5.18 15.31 -8.23
N VAL A 167 5.99 15.27 -7.18
CA VAL A 167 5.68 14.50 -5.97
C VAL A 167 5.77 15.41 -4.76
N VAL A 168 4.72 15.44 -3.95
CA VAL A 168 4.77 16.03 -2.62
C VAL A 168 5.24 14.93 -1.67
N GLU A 169 6.39 15.11 -1.04
CA GLU A 169 7.01 14.07 -0.23
C GLU A 169 7.81 14.61 0.95
N HIS A 170 7.94 13.77 1.97
CA HIS A 170 8.73 14.02 3.19
C HIS A 170 9.83 12.97 3.41
N ASP A 171 9.87 11.96 2.55
CA ASP A 171 10.83 10.88 2.63
C ASP A 171 12.21 11.29 2.09
N ILE A 172 13.25 10.99 2.85
CA ILE A 172 14.62 11.39 2.53
C ILE A 172 15.10 10.73 1.23
N GLU A 173 14.86 9.42 1.06
CA GLU A 173 15.33 8.68 -0.11
C GLU A 173 14.68 9.18 -1.41
N THR A 174 13.41 9.60 -1.31
CA THR A 174 12.68 10.21 -2.43
C THR A 174 13.28 11.59 -2.78
N MET A 175 13.54 12.43 -1.79
CA MET A 175 14.18 13.73 -2.00
C MET A 175 15.59 13.60 -2.60
N GLU A 176 16.42 12.67 -2.11
CA GLU A 176 17.74 12.38 -2.65
C GLU A 176 17.71 11.93 -4.11
N SER A 177 16.60 11.28 -4.49
CA SER A 177 16.40 10.70 -5.80
C SER A 177 15.80 11.67 -6.82
N ALA A 178 15.33 12.83 -6.37
CA ALA A 178 14.70 13.84 -7.22
C ALA A 178 15.71 14.62 -8.04
N ASP A 179 15.35 14.97 -9.27
CA ASP A 179 16.17 15.84 -10.14
C ASP A 179 16.12 17.29 -9.67
N HIS A 180 15.00 17.72 -9.12
CA HIS A 180 14.75 19.09 -8.63
C HIS A 180 13.88 19.05 -7.39
N ILE A 181 14.20 19.84 -6.38
CA ILE A 181 13.46 19.98 -5.13
C ILE A 181 12.99 21.42 -4.99
N ILE A 182 11.75 21.59 -4.54
CA ILE A 182 11.18 22.89 -4.15
C ILE A 182 10.80 22.76 -2.67
N ASP A 183 11.42 23.56 -1.81
CA ASP A 183 11.17 23.56 -0.37
C ASP A 183 10.29 24.76 -0.01
N LEU A 184 9.11 24.47 0.58
CA LEU A 184 8.14 25.45 0.98
C LEU A 184 8.23 25.70 2.49
N GLY A 185 8.11 26.98 2.88
CA GLY A 185 8.20 27.40 4.27
C GLY A 185 7.89 28.89 4.43
N PRO A 186 8.55 29.57 5.40
CA PRO A 186 9.46 29.02 6.43
C PRO A 186 8.74 28.27 7.57
N LYS A 187 7.43 28.46 7.73
CA LYS A 187 6.58 27.82 8.74
C LYS A 187 5.28 27.32 8.11
N ALA A 188 4.33 26.90 8.93
CA ALA A 188 3.02 26.42 8.48
C ALA A 188 1.95 27.54 8.58
N GLY A 189 0.82 27.36 7.91
CA GLY A 189 -0.32 28.27 7.91
C GLY A 189 0.04 29.65 7.36
N ASN A 190 -0.41 30.71 8.03
CA ASN A 190 -0.21 32.10 7.59
C ASN A 190 1.27 32.55 7.53
N PHE A 191 2.17 31.78 8.08
CA PHE A 191 3.63 32.04 8.08
C PHE A 191 4.39 31.13 7.11
N GLY A 192 3.68 30.39 6.29
CA GLY A 192 4.21 29.54 5.24
C GLY A 192 3.85 30.05 3.86
N GLY A 193 3.99 29.19 2.85
CA GLY A 193 3.59 29.47 1.47
C GLY A 193 4.64 30.18 0.63
N GLU A 194 5.87 30.31 1.12
CA GLU A 194 7.01 30.88 0.40
C GLU A 194 7.97 29.79 -0.06
N ILE A 195 8.62 29.98 -1.22
CA ILE A 195 9.74 29.11 -1.65
C ILE A 195 10.97 29.53 -0.86
N VAL A 196 11.41 28.68 0.07
CA VAL A 196 12.58 28.93 0.92
C VAL A 196 13.87 28.48 0.22
N ALA A 197 13.80 27.40 -0.52
CA ALA A 197 14.90 26.85 -1.29
C ALA A 197 14.38 26.09 -2.51
N GLN A 198 15.18 26.08 -3.58
CA GLN A 198 14.92 25.24 -4.75
C GLN A 198 16.23 24.89 -5.44
N GLY A 199 16.26 23.76 -6.12
CA GLY A 199 17.43 23.29 -6.87
C GLY A 199 17.65 21.79 -6.71
N SER A 200 18.88 21.34 -6.92
CA SER A 200 19.27 19.95 -6.68
C SER A 200 19.28 19.62 -5.20
N TYR A 201 19.34 18.34 -4.85
CA TYR A 201 19.51 17.89 -3.47
C TYR A 201 20.69 18.58 -2.77
N LEU A 202 21.83 18.73 -3.47
CA LEU A 202 23.01 19.41 -2.93
C LEU A 202 22.81 20.90 -2.68
N ASP A 203 21.96 21.57 -3.47
CA ASP A 203 21.62 22.99 -3.27
C ASP A 203 20.78 23.16 -2.00
N ILE A 204 19.83 22.25 -1.75
CA ILE A 204 19.04 22.23 -0.52
C ILE A 204 19.92 22.02 0.71
N LEU A 205 20.86 21.07 0.69
CA LEU A 205 21.78 20.82 1.80
C LEU A 205 22.63 22.03 2.19
N LYS A 206 22.98 22.88 1.22
CA LYS A 206 23.80 24.10 1.44
C LYS A 206 22.98 25.26 1.98
N ASN A 207 21.65 25.25 1.79
CA ASN A 207 20.79 26.37 2.16
C ASN A 207 20.48 26.36 3.67
N ASN A 208 21.06 27.32 4.41
CA ASN A 208 20.85 27.43 5.86
C ASN A 208 19.47 27.98 6.24
N ASN A 209 18.74 28.60 5.32
CA ASN A 209 17.39 29.12 5.58
C ASN A 209 16.35 28.00 5.50
N SER A 210 16.65 26.91 4.78
CA SER A 210 15.81 25.74 4.68
C SER A 210 15.89 24.90 5.95
N ILE A 211 14.75 24.69 6.61
CA ILE A 211 14.65 23.75 7.76
C ILE A 211 14.94 22.33 7.24
N THR A 212 14.33 21.95 6.11
CA THR A 212 14.57 20.68 5.44
C THR A 212 16.07 20.46 5.18
N GLY A 213 16.75 21.47 4.62
CA GLY A 213 18.19 21.42 4.34
C GLY A 213 19.05 21.25 5.60
N ARG A 214 18.67 21.89 6.71
CA ARG A 214 19.40 21.74 7.98
C ARG A 214 19.28 20.33 8.56
N TYR A 215 18.10 19.72 8.49
CA TYR A 215 17.90 18.33 8.93
C TYR A 215 18.57 17.32 8.00
N LEU A 216 18.44 17.48 6.69
CA LEU A 216 19.09 16.60 5.70
C LEU A 216 20.63 16.66 5.78
N SER A 217 21.20 17.86 6.08
CA SER A 217 22.65 18.04 6.26
C SER A 217 23.15 17.65 7.66
N HIS A 218 22.27 17.12 8.53
CA HIS A 218 22.56 16.80 9.93
C HIS A 218 23.07 17.98 10.77
N LYS A 219 22.88 19.24 10.33
CA LYS A 219 23.14 20.44 11.15
C LYS A 219 22.13 20.53 12.30
N GLU A 220 20.92 20.08 12.07
CA GLU A 220 19.89 19.86 13.06
C GLU A 220 19.48 18.39 13.05
N PHE A 221 19.17 17.83 14.20
CA PHE A 221 18.71 16.45 14.35
C PHE A 221 17.92 16.26 15.64
N ILE A 222 17.02 15.27 15.63
CA ILE A 222 16.28 14.88 16.82
C ILE A 222 17.18 14.00 17.68
N GLN A 223 17.42 14.41 18.92
CA GLN A 223 18.29 13.67 19.83
C GLN A 223 17.70 12.33 20.22
N ILE A 224 18.50 11.28 20.03
CA ILE A 224 18.13 9.93 20.48
C ILE A 224 18.42 9.83 21.98
N PRO A 225 17.43 9.47 22.83
CA PRO A 225 17.64 9.35 24.27
C PRO A 225 18.66 8.26 24.61
N LYS A 226 19.65 8.60 25.42
CA LYS A 226 20.71 7.66 25.87
C LYS A 226 20.14 6.49 26.69
N LYS A 227 19.05 6.71 27.43
CA LYS A 227 18.39 5.68 28.24
C LYS A 227 16.93 5.53 27.78
N ARG A 228 16.50 4.30 27.53
CA ARG A 228 15.12 3.97 27.21
C ARG A 228 14.32 3.74 28.49
N ARG A 229 13.03 4.08 28.45
CA ARG A 229 12.11 3.79 29.57
C ARG A 229 11.86 2.29 29.66
N LEU A 230 11.80 1.79 30.87
CA LEU A 230 11.40 0.41 31.16
C LEU A 230 9.88 0.35 31.42
N ALA A 231 9.35 -0.86 31.41
CA ALA A 231 7.96 -1.10 31.78
C ALA A 231 7.63 -0.51 33.17
N LYS A 232 6.54 0.26 33.27
CA LYS A 232 6.10 0.87 34.53
C LYS A 232 5.76 -0.25 35.54
N ASN A 233 6.47 -0.27 36.66
CA ASN A 233 6.35 -1.28 37.71
C ASN A 233 6.50 -2.73 37.21
N GLY A 234 7.27 -2.96 36.15
CA GLY A 234 7.45 -4.28 35.55
C GLY A 234 6.20 -4.88 34.91
N ARG A 235 5.16 -4.06 34.61
CA ARG A 235 3.90 -4.52 34.05
C ARG A 235 3.95 -4.56 32.52
N PHE A 236 3.29 -5.54 31.95
CA PHE A 236 3.17 -5.76 30.52
C PHE A 236 1.73 -6.05 30.13
N LEU A 237 1.36 -5.68 28.90
CA LEU A 237 0.23 -6.26 28.20
C LEU A 237 0.73 -7.47 27.44
N GLU A 238 0.05 -8.60 27.57
CA GLU A 238 0.45 -9.84 26.93
C GLU A 238 -0.67 -10.35 26.03
N ILE A 239 -0.31 -10.73 24.82
CA ILE A 239 -1.17 -11.47 23.88
C ILE A 239 -0.53 -12.83 23.71
N ASN A 240 -1.30 -13.89 23.84
CA ASN A 240 -0.84 -15.25 23.62
C ASN A 240 -1.69 -15.92 22.55
N GLY A 241 -1.02 -16.52 21.56
CA GLY A 241 -1.68 -17.33 20.55
C GLY A 241 -2.52 -16.56 19.54
N ALA A 242 -2.21 -15.30 19.25
CA ALA A 242 -2.97 -14.52 18.26
C ALA A 242 -2.95 -15.21 16.90
N SER A 243 -4.14 -15.51 16.38
CA SER A 243 -4.35 -16.20 15.11
C SER A 243 -5.49 -15.52 14.36
N GLY A 244 -5.17 -14.81 13.31
CA GLY A 244 -6.15 -14.10 12.48
C GLY A 244 -5.48 -13.60 11.21
N ASN A 245 -6.14 -13.67 10.09
CA ASN A 245 -5.57 -13.38 8.78
C ASN A 245 -4.24 -14.15 8.58
N ASN A 246 -3.11 -13.43 8.48
CA ASN A 246 -1.78 -14.02 8.33
C ASN A 246 -1.03 -14.25 9.65
N LEU A 247 -1.65 -13.98 10.82
CA LEU A 247 -1.05 -14.27 12.11
C LEU A 247 -1.07 -15.78 12.39
N ASN A 248 0.07 -16.32 12.78
CA ASN A 248 0.22 -17.74 13.10
C ASN A 248 0.71 -17.90 14.55
N ASN A 249 -0.22 -18.03 15.48
CA ASN A 249 0.05 -18.27 16.90
C ASN A 249 1.04 -17.27 17.53
N VAL A 250 0.84 -15.97 17.25
CA VAL A 250 1.76 -14.90 17.64
C VAL A 250 1.61 -14.57 19.13
N ASN A 251 2.73 -14.57 19.83
CA ASN A 251 2.82 -14.10 21.21
C ASN A 251 3.49 -12.72 21.24
N LEU A 252 2.91 -11.78 21.96
CA LEU A 252 3.39 -10.42 22.08
C LEU A 252 3.37 -9.95 23.53
N LYS A 253 4.41 -9.24 23.94
CA LYS A 253 4.56 -8.64 25.25
C LYS A 253 4.90 -7.17 25.12
N ILE A 254 3.98 -6.28 25.50
CA ILE A 254 4.10 -4.84 25.37
C ILE A 254 4.34 -4.23 26.76
N PRO A 255 5.47 -3.52 26.98
CA PRO A 255 5.74 -2.87 28.26
C PRO A 255 4.78 -1.69 28.47
N THR A 256 4.12 -1.62 29.65
CA THR A 256 3.22 -0.50 29.96
C THR A 256 4.01 0.75 30.34
N GLY A 257 3.44 1.92 30.04
CA GLY A 257 4.07 3.22 30.33
C GLY A 257 5.24 3.58 29.42
N THR A 258 5.38 2.88 28.29
CA THR A 258 6.40 3.14 27.25
C THR A 258 5.76 3.56 25.95
N PHE A 259 6.51 4.26 25.13
CA PHE A 259 6.19 4.46 23.73
C PHE A 259 6.73 3.25 22.94
N THR A 260 5.83 2.42 22.46
CA THR A 260 6.16 1.17 21.74
C THR A 260 5.81 1.34 20.27
N CYS A 261 6.76 1.10 19.39
CA CYS A 261 6.57 1.13 17.94
C CYS A 261 6.43 -0.30 17.41
N VAL A 262 5.36 -0.56 16.62
CA VAL A 262 5.16 -1.82 15.91
C VAL A 262 5.50 -1.59 14.43
N THR A 263 6.54 -2.25 13.95
CA THR A 263 7.09 -2.06 12.60
C THR A 263 7.15 -3.38 11.82
N GLY A 264 7.37 -3.30 10.54
CA GLY A 264 7.48 -4.44 9.61
C GLY A 264 6.97 -4.06 8.22
N VAL A 265 7.22 -4.91 7.23
CA VAL A 265 6.80 -4.71 5.83
C VAL A 265 5.29 -4.57 5.69
N SER A 266 4.83 -3.97 4.59
CA SER A 266 3.40 -3.89 4.25
C SER A 266 2.80 -5.30 4.20
N GLY A 267 1.56 -5.48 4.69
CA GLY A 267 0.92 -6.79 4.75
C GLY A 267 1.43 -7.76 5.83
N SER A 268 2.39 -7.37 6.70
CA SER A 268 2.95 -8.27 7.73
C SER A 268 2.04 -8.60 8.92
N GLY A 269 0.80 -8.08 8.95
CA GLY A 269 -0.16 -8.36 10.01
C GLY A 269 -0.15 -7.39 11.19
N LYS A 270 0.56 -6.24 11.11
CA LYS A 270 0.64 -5.24 12.18
C LYS A 270 -0.74 -4.76 12.66
N SER A 271 -1.58 -4.35 11.72
CA SER A 271 -2.95 -3.88 12.02
C SER A 271 -3.83 -5.00 12.56
N THR A 272 -3.69 -6.21 12.05
CA THR A 272 -4.40 -7.40 12.54
C THR A 272 -4.03 -7.66 14.01
N LEU A 273 -2.74 -7.62 14.35
CA LEU A 273 -2.29 -7.89 15.72
C LEU A 273 -2.73 -6.79 16.71
N ILE A 274 -2.55 -5.51 16.32
CA ILE A 274 -2.77 -4.39 17.26
C ILE A 274 -4.20 -3.90 17.23
N LEU A 275 -4.76 -3.60 16.04
CA LEU A 275 -6.11 -3.01 15.97
C LEU A 275 -7.19 -4.10 16.05
N GLN A 276 -7.07 -5.16 15.26
CA GLN A 276 -8.12 -6.18 15.19
C GLN A 276 -8.06 -7.21 16.35
N THR A 277 -6.89 -7.43 16.95
CA THR A 277 -6.75 -8.39 18.07
C THR A 277 -6.65 -7.66 19.40
N LEU A 278 -5.57 -6.91 19.66
CA LEU A 278 -5.32 -6.31 20.97
C LEU A 278 -6.38 -5.27 21.35
N PHE A 279 -6.65 -4.32 20.45
CA PHE A 279 -7.60 -3.23 20.72
C PHE A 279 -9.00 -3.77 20.97
N HIS A 280 -9.48 -4.72 20.17
CA HIS A 280 -10.79 -5.35 20.40
C HIS A 280 -10.84 -6.13 21.72
N ALA A 281 -9.79 -6.88 22.05
CA ALA A 281 -9.74 -7.62 23.30
C ALA A 281 -9.70 -6.73 24.56
N LEU A 282 -9.22 -5.49 24.45
CA LEU A 282 -9.22 -4.53 25.56
C LEU A 282 -10.50 -3.70 25.66
N ASN A 283 -11.33 -3.66 24.62
CA ASN A 283 -12.62 -2.96 24.59
C ASN A 283 -13.81 -3.85 25.02
N LEU A 284 -13.58 -5.12 25.29
CA LEU A 284 -14.56 -6.05 25.89
C LEU A 284 -14.52 -5.97 27.41
#